data_c73452fdf684f7c065a570d61a45e633
#
_entry.id   c73452fdf684f7c065a570d61a45e633
#
_cell.length_a   1.000
_cell.length_b   1.000
_cell.length_c   1.000
_cell.angle_alpha   90.00
_cell.angle_beta   90.00
_cell.angle_gamma   90.00
#
_symmetry.space_group_name_H-M   'P 1'
#
loop_
_entity.id
_entity.type
_entity.pdbx_description
1 polymer ?
#
loop_
_entity_poly.entity_id
_entity_poly.type
_entity_poly.pdbx_seq_one_letter_code
_entity_poly.pdbx_strand_id
1 'polypeptide(L)'
;INYGKNRRTGVDFSLGYNDKVGDFEYGIQAFGQTNSSKNLKVAENVENDYMRTEGRLIDALWGYECLGYYNSQEEIDNDKVKSSFGTVKPGDLRYKDQNGDNVIDSKDRVVIGRWSAKFTGGMNLTLKYKNFTLFAMLTGQFGGNAIKNDTYNWVYGERKYSDVVLGAWTENKYKNGESITYPRLTTQSGDNNFNTSDYWMYSTDRIDLSRVQLTYDFSKSLFGDNALVKGLQVYVNGSSLLTIAGERKQMERNVGSAPQTRSFTIGAKVEF
;
A
#
# COMPACT_ATOMS: atom_id res chain seq x y z
N ILE A 1 13.08 32.25 11.73
CA ILE A 1 14.13 31.38 12.30
C ILE A 1 13.85 29.96 11.86
N ASN A 2 14.81 29.33 11.17
CA ASN A 2 14.72 27.91 10.79
C ASN A 2 15.00 27.05 12.02
N TYR A 3 13.96 26.58 12.72
CA TYR A 3 14.08 25.81 13.94
C TYR A 3 14.00 24.30 13.70
N GLY A 4 13.21 23.87 12.69
CA GLY A 4 12.95 22.46 12.41
C GLY A 4 14.20 21.69 11.96
N LYS A 5 14.35 20.44 12.43
CA LYS A 5 15.44 19.54 12.04
C LYS A 5 14.91 18.15 11.79
N ASN A 6 15.25 17.59 10.63
CA ASN A 6 14.90 16.23 10.24
C ASN A 6 16.18 15.41 10.01
N ARG A 7 16.08 14.09 10.23
CA ARG A 7 17.14 13.13 9.91
C ARG A 7 16.57 12.05 9.01
N ARG A 8 17.27 11.79 7.90
CA ARG A 8 17.02 10.60 7.09
C ARG A 8 18.22 9.67 7.20
N THR A 9 17.97 8.40 7.50
CA THR A 9 18.96 7.34 7.54
C THR A 9 18.46 6.15 6.74
N GLY A 10 19.36 5.44 6.08
CA GLY A 10 18.96 4.30 5.27
C GLY A 10 20.18 3.46 4.89
N VAL A 11 19.89 2.29 4.38
CA VAL A 11 20.85 1.38 3.77
C VAL A 11 20.27 0.93 2.45
N ASP A 12 21.08 0.97 1.42
CA ASP A 12 20.81 0.37 0.12
C ASP A 12 21.88 -0.66 -0.21
N PHE A 13 21.50 -1.72 -0.88
CA PHE A 13 22.40 -2.78 -1.31
C PHE A 13 22.01 -3.32 -2.69
N SER A 14 22.99 -3.84 -3.39
CA SER A 14 22.83 -4.61 -4.62
C SER A 14 23.85 -5.73 -4.63
N LEU A 15 23.37 -6.97 -4.84
CA LEU A 15 24.18 -8.17 -4.94
C LEU A 15 23.86 -8.84 -6.27
N GLY A 16 24.90 -9.15 -7.04
CA GLY A 16 24.76 -9.81 -8.33
C GLY A 16 25.66 -11.04 -8.41
N TYR A 17 25.13 -12.06 -9.08
CA TYR A 17 25.87 -13.26 -9.43
C TYR A 17 25.56 -13.63 -10.88
N ASN A 18 26.58 -13.89 -11.68
CA ASN A 18 26.48 -14.33 -13.05
C ASN A 18 27.38 -15.55 -13.24
N ASP A 19 26.91 -16.53 -13.98
CA ASP A 19 27.71 -17.72 -14.32
C ASP A 19 27.27 -18.29 -15.67
N LYS A 20 28.06 -19.23 -16.18
CA LYS A 20 27.87 -19.86 -17.47
C LYS A 20 28.18 -21.36 -17.40
N VAL A 21 27.28 -22.18 -17.90
CA VAL A 21 27.45 -23.62 -18.03
C VAL A 21 27.18 -24.04 -19.48
N GLY A 22 28.23 -24.31 -20.24
CA GLY A 22 28.11 -24.56 -21.68
C GLY A 22 27.56 -23.34 -22.42
N ASP A 23 26.47 -23.51 -23.15
CA ASP A 23 25.77 -22.41 -23.86
C ASP A 23 24.75 -21.67 -23.00
N PHE A 24 24.55 -22.10 -21.76
CA PHE A 24 23.58 -21.50 -20.85
C PHE A 24 24.28 -20.49 -19.93
N GLU A 25 23.87 -19.22 -20.01
CA GLU A 25 24.32 -18.14 -19.12
C GLU A 25 23.15 -17.72 -18.23
N TYR A 26 23.41 -17.47 -16.95
CA TYR A 26 22.43 -16.98 -16.03
C TYR A 26 22.99 -15.89 -15.14
N GLY A 27 22.12 -14.93 -14.81
CA GLY A 27 22.44 -13.83 -13.92
C GLY A 27 21.28 -13.56 -12.98
N ILE A 28 21.60 -13.38 -11.70
CA ILE A 28 20.66 -12.97 -10.66
C ILE A 28 21.22 -11.73 -10.00
N GLN A 29 20.41 -10.69 -9.89
CA GLN A 29 20.73 -9.48 -9.15
C GLN A 29 19.61 -9.19 -8.16
N ALA A 30 19.92 -9.21 -6.87
CA ALA A 30 19.02 -8.76 -5.80
C ALA A 30 19.42 -7.36 -5.35
N PHE A 31 18.42 -6.50 -5.13
CA PHE A 31 18.65 -5.14 -4.66
C PHE A 31 17.57 -4.74 -3.66
N GLY A 32 17.91 -3.84 -2.76
CA GLY A 32 16.94 -3.38 -1.77
C GLY A 32 17.44 -2.16 -1.03
N GLN A 33 16.47 -1.44 -0.48
CA GLN A 33 16.72 -0.29 0.37
C GLN A 33 15.75 -0.25 1.55
N THR A 34 16.26 0.25 2.66
CA THR A 34 15.45 0.63 3.81
C THR A 34 15.78 2.05 4.21
N ASN A 35 14.78 2.80 4.60
CA ASN A 35 14.99 4.17 5.05
C ASN A 35 14.08 4.52 6.23
N SER A 36 14.55 5.45 7.05
CA SER A 36 13.83 6.04 8.16
C SER A 36 14.08 7.54 8.16
N SER A 37 13.01 8.31 8.11
CA SER A 37 13.05 9.77 8.20
C SER A 37 12.34 10.19 9.49
N LYS A 38 13.04 10.87 10.40
CA LYS A 38 12.51 11.29 11.71
C LYS A 38 12.58 12.79 11.88
N ASN A 39 11.59 13.33 12.54
CA ASN A 39 11.61 14.67 13.10
C ASN A 39 12.55 14.70 14.31
N LEU A 40 13.63 15.49 14.28
CA LEU A 40 14.54 15.64 15.41
C LEU A 40 14.24 16.85 16.26
N LYS A 41 13.70 17.90 15.62
CA LYS A 41 13.23 19.12 16.29
C LYS A 41 12.02 19.66 15.57
N VAL A 42 10.97 19.94 16.30
CA VAL A 42 9.73 20.53 15.79
C VAL A 42 9.30 21.64 16.75
N ALA A 43 8.88 22.78 16.22
CA ALA A 43 8.26 23.83 17.03
C ALA A 43 6.80 23.45 17.26
N GLU A 44 6.54 22.64 18.27
CA GLU A 44 5.21 22.16 18.63
C GLU A 44 4.92 22.41 20.11
N ASN A 45 3.67 22.73 20.39
CA ASN A 45 3.13 22.78 21.75
C ASN A 45 2.03 21.73 21.84
N VAL A 46 2.34 20.60 22.44
CA VAL A 46 1.41 19.47 22.57
C VAL A 46 1.07 19.25 24.05
N GLU A 47 -0.18 19.00 24.31
CA GLU A 47 -0.70 18.77 25.64
C GLU A 47 -0.27 17.40 26.20
N ASN A 48 -0.24 16.39 25.34
CA ASN A 48 0.09 15.02 25.70
C ASN A 48 1.32 14.52 24.93
N ASP A 49 2.22 13.80 25.59
CA ASP A 49 3.46 13.30 24.96
C ASP A 49 3.23 12.35 23.79
N TYR A 50 2.12 11.57 23.78
CA TYR A 50 1.81 10.68 22.66
C TYR A 50 1.46 11.44 21.37
N MET A 51 1.02 12.71 21.46
CA MET A 51 0.74 13.58 20.32
C MET A 51 2.01 14.20 19.72
N ARG A 52 3.14 14.12 20.42
CA ARG A 52 4.39 14.72 19.99
C ARG A 52 4.86 14.13 18.67
N THR A 53 5.20 14.98 17.70
CA THR A 53 5.76 14.56 16.41
C THR A 53 7.29 14.52 16.45
N GLU A 54 7.93 15.23 17.37
CA GLU A 54 9.37 15.17 17.61
C GLU A 54 9.79 13.74 18.02
N GLY A 55 10.84 13.23 17.41
CA GLY A 55 11.33 11.86 17.60
C GLY A 55 10.59 10.79 16.78
N ARG A 56 9.44 11.12 16.18
CA ARG A 56 8.66 10.18 15.37
C ARG A 56 9.02 10.25 13.89
N LEU A 57 8.53 9.26 13.14
CA LEU A 57 8.69 9.23 11.69
C LEU A 57 7.94 10.41 11.05
N ILE A 58 8.52 11.00 10.02
CA ILE A 58 7.88 12.08 9.24
C ILE A 58 6.63 11.56 8.51
N ASP A 59 6.69 10.29 8.08
CA ASP A 59 5.61 9.57 7.41
C ASP A 59 4.75 8.74 8.36
N ALA A 60 4.71 9.10 9.64
CA ALA A 60 3.81 8.46 10.61
C ALA A 60 2.36 8.67 10.20
N LEU A 61 1.59 7.59 10.21
CA LEU A 61 0.16 7.60 9.99
C LEU A 61 -0.54 7.82 11.33
N TRP A 62 -1.19 8.97 11.47
CA TRP A 62 -1.92 9.37 12.66
C TRP A 62 -3.41 9.08 12.50
N GLY A 63 -4.01 8.46 13.51
CA GLY A 63 -5.42 8.11 13.49
C GLY A 63 -5.91 7.68 14.86
N TYR A 64 -7.15 7.21 14.91
CA TYR A 64 -7.79 6.71 16.11
C TYR A 64 -7.57 5.20 16.26
N GLU A 65 -7.39 4.74 17.50
CA GLU A 65 -7.38 3.32 17.87
C GLU A 65 -8.84 2.87 18.01
N CYS A 66 -9.27 1.90 17.20
CA CYS A 66 -10.63 1.38 17.18
C CYS A 66 -10.77 0.18 18.13
N LEU A 67 -11.74 0.23 19.02
CA LEU A 67 -12.06 -0.83 19.98
C LEU A 67 -13.16 -1.80 19.47
N GLY A 68 -13.63 -1.62 18.22
CA GLY A 68 -14.72 -2.38 17.64
C GLY A 68 -15.97 -1.56 17.46
N TYR A 69 -17.14 -2.19 17.60
CA TYR A 69 -18.44 -1.55 17.46
C TYR A 69 -19.14 -1.39 18.82
N TYR A 70 -19.98 -0.36 18.93
CA TYR A 70 -21.04 -0.38 19.95
C TYR A 70 -22.12 -1.36 19.50
N ASN A 71 -22.42 -2.36 20.28
CA ASN A 71 -23.35 -3.42 19.90
C ASN A 71 -24.78 -3.22 20.42
N SER A 72 -24.97 -2.33 21.41
CA SER A 72 -26.29 -2.02 21.96
C SER A 72 -26.38 -0.57 22.42
N GLN A 73 -27.62 -0.09 22.59
CA GLN A 73 -27.85 1.24 23.19
C GLN A 73 -27.39 1.26 24.65
N GLU A 74 -27.53 0.16 25.37
CA GLU A 74 -27.08 0.03 26.75
C GLU A 74 -25.58 0.23 26.91
N GLU A 75 -24.78 -0.33 25.98
CA GLU A 75 -23.31 -0.08 25.96
C GLU A 75 -23.02 1.42 25.81
N ILE A 76 -23.74 2.12 24.91
CA ILE A 76 -23.55 3.55 24.67
C ILE A 76 -23.96 4.39 25.87
N ASP A 77 -25.09 4.02 26.50
CA ASP A 77 -25.61 4.78 27.65
C ASP A 77 -24.72 4.63 28.89
N ASN A 78 -24.11 3.44 29.06
CA ASN A 78 -23.20 3.13 30.15
C ASN A 78 -21.78 3.64 29.90
N ASP A 79 -21.41 3.96 28.64
CA ASP A 79 -20.09 4.48 28.31
C ASP A 79 -20.01 5.96 28.72
N LYS A 80 -19.04 6.29 29.56
CA LYS A 80 -18.75 7.68 29.95
C LYS A 80 -18.13 8.48 28.80
N VAL A 81 -17.47 7.78 27.89
CA VAL A 81 -16.78 8.40 26.74
C VAL A 81 -17.80 8.80 25.69
N LYS A 82 -17.74 10.06 25.27
CA LYS A 82 -18.64 10.62 24.25
C LYS A 82 -17.84 11.05 23.03
N SER A 83 -18.39 10.84 21.84
CA SER A 83 -17.76 11.27 20.59
C SER A 83 -18.10 12.73 20.26
N SER A 84 -17.07 13.54 19.94
CA SER A 84 -17.26 14.88 19.40
C SER A 84 -17.66 14.88 17.90
N PHE A 85 -17.60 13.73 17.23
CA PHE A 85 -17.91 13.59 15.80
C PHE A 85 -19.40 13.43 15.50
N GLY A 86 -20.23 13.36 16.52
CA GLY A 86 -21.67 13.23 16.40
C GLY A 86 -22.26 12.19 17.36
N THR A 87 -23.58 12.04 17.31
CA THR A 87 -24.29 11.09 18.16
C THR A 87 -24.03 9.67 17.67
N VAL A 88 -23.40 8.86 18.50
CA VAL A 88 -23.16 7.43 18.22
C VAL A 88 -24.43 6.60 18.43
N LYS A 89 -24.55 5.53 17.66
CA LYS A 89 -25.65 4.57 17.67
C LYS A 89 -25.11 3.14 17.65
N PRO A 90 -25.87 2.12 17.99
CA PRO A 90 -25.46 0.74 17.83
C PRO A 90 -24.99 0.45 16.41
N GLY A 91 -23.83 -0.19 16.27
CA GLY A 91 -23.13 -0.44 15.02
C GLY A 91 -22.12 0.64 14.60
N ASP A 92 -21.98 1.72 15.35
CA ASP A 92 -20.93 2.71 15.15
C ASP A 92 -19.60 2.24 15.74
N LEU A 93 -18.49 2.75 15.18
CA LEU A 93 -17.17 2.47 15.67
C LEU A 93 -16.95 3.12 17.05
N ARG A 94 -16.33 2.37 17.93
CA ARG A 94 -15.89 2.81 19.25
C ARG A 94 -14.40 3.09 19.22
N TYR A 95 -14.00 4.28 19.62
CA TYR A 95 -12.60 4.69 19.68
C TYR A 95 -12.10 4.74 21.12
N LYS A 96 -10.80 4.62 21.27
CA LYS A 96 -10.13 4.69 22.56
C LYS A 96 -9.88 6.15 22.94
N ASP A 97 -10.34 6.53 24.10
CA ASP A 97 -9.96 7.75 24.79
C ASP A 97 -8.51 7.61 25.28
N GLN A 98 -7.61 8.37 24.68
CA GLN A 98 -6.18 8.26 24.96
C GLN A 98 -5.73 9.12 26.13
N ASN A 99 -6.41 10.25 26.38
CA ASN A 99 -6.07 11.21 27.44
C ASN A 99 -6.92 11.06 28.71
N GLY A 100 -8.01 10.28 28.66
CA GLY A 100 -8.88 10.00 29.78
C GLY A 100 -9.84 11.13 30.13
N ASP A 101 -10.12 12.06 29.18
CA ASP A 101 -11.03 13.18 29.42
C ASP A 101 -12.50 12.86 29.16
N ASN A 102 -12.78 11.62 28.75
CA ASN A 102 -14.10 11.08 28.38
C ASN A 102 -14.69 11.72 27.12
N VAL A 103 -13.87 12.29 26.24
CA VAL A 103 -14.32 12.84 24.96
C VAL A 103 -13.40 12.36 23.85
N ILE A 104 -13.94 11.70 22.83
CA ILE A 104 -13.17 11.37 21.62
C ILE A 104 -13.12 12.57 20.72
N ASP A 105 -11.93 13.16 20.58
CA ASP A 105 -11.68 14.31 19.72
C ASP A 105 -10.29 14.24 19.06
N SER A 106 -9.78 15.34 18.54
CA SER A 106 -8.47 15.40 17.88
C SER A 106 -7.30 15.06 18.80
N LYS A 107 -7.48 15.10 20.12
CA LYS A 107 -6.47 14.79 21.12
C LYS A 107 -6.26 13.29 21.29
N ASP A 108 -7.17 12.44 20.81
CA ASP A 108 -7.06 10.98 20.89
C ASP A 108 -6.34 10.34 19.71
N ARG A 109 -5.81 11.15 18.80
CA ARG A 109 -5.05 10.63 17.67
C ARG A 109 -3.67 10.17 18.10
N VAL A 110 -3.34 8.95 17.72
CA VAL A 110 -2.04 8.30 17.96
C VAL A 110 -1.41 7.84 16.66
N VAL A 111 -0.16 7.44 16.69
CA VAL A 111 0.48 6.80 15.55
C VAL A 111 -0.04 5.37 15.42
N ILE A 112 -0.84 5.12 14.39
CA ILE A 112 -1.41 3.81 14.08
C ILE A 112 -0.59 3.03 13.05
N GLY A 113 0.31 3.69 12.30
CA GLY A 113 1.12 3.07 11.27
C GLY A 113 2.09 4.04 10.60
N ARG A 114 2.46 3.76 9.37
CA ARG A 114 3.27 4.63 8.52
C ARG A 114 2.83 4.55 7.06
N TRP A 115 2.90 5.67 6.35
CA TRP A 115 2.50 5.74 4.95
C TRP A 115 3.47 5.04 4.00
N SER A 116 4.78 5.24 4.18
CA SER A 116 5.79 4.72 3.27
C SER A 116 6.22 3.31 3.66
N ALA A 117 6.57 2.49 2.68
CA ALA A 117 7.18 1.20 2.94
C ALA A 117 8.50 1.36 3.72
N LYS A 118 8.72 0.49 4.71
CA LYS A 118 9.97 0.41 5.47
C LYS A 118 11.10 -0.17 4.61
N PHE A 119 10.76 -1.13 3.76
CA PHE A 119 11.67 -1.78 2.84
C PHE A 119 11.08 -1.79 1.44
N THR A 120 11.92 -1.48 0.44
CA THR A 120 11.62 -1.68 -0.97
C THR A 120 12.79 -2.39 -1.63
N GLY A 121 12.52 -3.29 -2.56
CA GLY A 121 13.57 -4.02 -3.22
C GLY A 121 13.07 -4.86 -4.38
N GLY A 122 13.95 -5.67 -4.93
CA GLY A 122 13.58 -6.53 -6.03
C GLY A 122 14.70 -7.48 -6.43
N MET A 123 14.40 -8.23 -7.49
CA MET A 123 15.33 -9.18 -8.07
C MET A 123 15.18 -9.17 -9.59
N ASN A 124 16.30 -9.10 -10.27
CA ASN A 124 16.41 -9.31 -11.72
C ASN A 124 16.95 -10.72 -11.96
N LEU A 125 16.32 -11.44 -12.86
CA LEU A 125 16.76 -12.72 -13.37
C LEU A 125 17.00 -12.57 -14.88
N THR A 126 18.17 -12.97 -15.34
CA THR A 126 18.53 -13.04 -16.76
C THR A 126 18.97 -14.45 -17.08
N LEU A 127 18.32 -15.07 -18.04
CA LEU A 127 18.67 -16.41 -18.54
C LEU A 127 18.94 -16.28 -20.03
N LYS A 128 20.09 -16.72 -20.46
CA LYS A 128 20.48 -16.71 -21.87
C LYS A 128 20.85 -18.11 -22.32
N TYR A 129 20.28 -18.53 -23.42
CA TYR A 129 20.60 -19.78 -24.08
C TYR A 129 20.69 -19.55 -25.58
N LYS A 130 21.91 -19.72 -26.12
CA LYS A 130 22.21 -19.37 -27.52
C LYS A 130 21.74 -17.95 -27.85
N ASN A 131 20.77 -17.82 -28.76
CA ASN A 131 20.25 -16.57 -29.25
C ASN A 131 19.04 -16.04 -28.45
N PHE A 132 18.56 -16.82 -27.48
CA PHE A 132 17.42 -16.41 -26.62
C PHE A 132 17.92 -15.81 -25.32
N THR A 133 17.30 -14.70 -24.93
CA THR A 133 17.47 -14.09 -23.62
C THR A 133 16.12 -13.88 -22.97
N LEU A 134 15.91 -14.48 -21.80
CA LEU A 134 14.76 -14.22 -20.93
C LEU A 134 15.21 -13.31 -19.80
N PHE A 135 14.51 -12.21 -19.63
CA PHE A 135 14.66 -11.31 -18.49
C PHE A 135 13.37 -11.28 -17.68
N ALA A 136 13.47 -11.36 -16.36
CA ALA A 136 12.37 -11.18 -15.45
C ALA A 136 12.77 -10.24 -14.30
N MET A 137 11.85 -9.36 -13.92
CA MET A 137 12.04 -8.40 -12.83
C MET A 137 10.90 -8.54 -11.82
N LEU A 138 11.27 -8.85 -10.59
CA LEU A 138 10.42 -8.81 -9.43
C LEU A 138 10.72 -7.56 -8.62
N THR A 139 9.69 -6.89 -8.14
CA THR A 139 9.81 -5.77 -7.19
C THR A 139 8.90 -6.00 -6.00
N GLY A 140 9.26 -5.45 -4.85
CA GLY A 140 8.45 -5.60 -3.64
C GLY A 140 8.58 -4.40 -2.72
N GLN A 141 7.56 -4.19 -1.91
CA GLN A 141 7.55 -3.22 -0.83
C GLN A 141 6.89 -3.81 0.41
N PHE A 142 7.41 -3.43 1.60
CA PHE A 142 6.96 -4.01 2.86
C PHE A 142 6.99 -2.98 3.99
N GLY A 143 6.02 -3.10 4.91
CA GLY A 143 5.93 -2.31 6.13
C GLY A 143 5.34 -0.92 5.95
N GLY A 144 4.59 -0.68 4.88
CA GLY A 144 3.77 0.51 4.67
C GLY A 144 2.30 0.24 4.93
N ASN A 145 1.54 1.30 5.16
CA ASN A 145 0.09 1.24 5.38
C ASN A 145 -0.62 2.27 4.50
N ALA A 146 -1.91 2.04 4.27
CA ALA A 146 -2.81 3.02 3.68
C ALA A 146 -4.18 2.93 4.35
N ILE A 147 -5.05 3.90 4.07
CA ILE A 147 -6.40 3.99 4.64
C ILE A 147 -7.43 3.75 3.54
N LYS A 148 -8.43 2.94 3.83
CA LYS A 148 -9.60 2.68 2.98
C LYS A 148 -10.58 3.86 3.06
N ASN A 149 -10.17 5.05 2.59
CA ASN A 149 -10.94 6.30 2.67
C ASN A 149 -11.49 6.80 1.33
N ASP A 150 -11.47 5.94 0.33
CA ASP A 150 -12.06 6.22 -0.98
C ASP A 150 -13.60 6.12 -0.98
N THR A 151 -14.25 6.56 -2.05
CA THR A 151 -15.71 6.57 -2.18
C THR A 151 -16.34 5.18 -2.26
N TYR A 152 -15.55 4.13 -2.48
CA TYR A 152 -16.02 2.76 -2.45
C TYR A 152 -16.14 2.24 -1.01
N ASN A 153 -15.19 2.60 -0.15
CA ASN A 153 -15.12 2.14 1.24
C ASN A 153 -15.90 3.05 2.20
N TRP A 154 -15.86 4.37 2.02
CA TRP A 154 -16.60 5.32 2.85
C TRP A 154 -17.94 5.66 2.21
N VAL A 155 -18.97 4.86 2.51
CA VAL A 155 -20.32 4.97 1.95
C VAL A 155 -21.21 5.73 2.91
N TYR A 156 -21.51 6.99 2.58
CA TYR A 156 -22.41 7.88 3.32
C TYR A 156 -23.03 8.93 2.39
N GLY A 157 -24.08 9.59 2.85
CA GLY A 157 -24.76 10.62 2.08
C GLY A 157 -25.39 10.08 0.79
N GLU A 158 -25.16 10.78 -0.31
CA GLU A 158 -25.65 10.43 -1.65
C GLU A 158 -24.68 9.55 -2.45
N ARG A 159 -23.63 9.03 -1.81
CA ARG A 159 -22.66 8.16 -2.49
C ARG A 159 -23.30 6.86 -2.93
N LYS A 160 -22.82 6.32 -4.04
CA LYS A 160 -23.24 4.99 -4.52
C LYS A 160 -22.82 3.93 -3.53
N TYR A 161 -23.73 3.01 -3.25
CA TYR A 161 -23.45 1.86 -2.41
C TYR A 161 -22.56 0.87 -3.16
N SER A 162 -21.47 0.47 -2.53
CA SER A 162 -20.59 -0.60 -2.97
C SER A 162 -20.93 -1.91 -2.25
N ASP A 163 -20.33 -3.02 -2.65
CA ASP A 163 -20.56 -4.34 -2.04
C ASP A 163 -20.05 -4.44 -0.58
N VAL A 164 -19.18 -3.54 -0.13
CA VAL A 164 -18.70 -3.52 1.26
C VAL A 164 -19.85 -3.36 2.27
N VAL A 165 -20.95 -2.69 1.87
CA VAL A 165 -22.10 -2.48 2.73
C VAL A 165 -22.88 -3.78 3.05
N LEU A 166 -22.65 -4.85 2.29
CA LEU A 166 -23.22 -6.16 2.60
C LEU A 166 -22.70 -6.71 3.94
N GLY A 167 -21.51 -6.27 4.35
CA GLY A 167 -20.91 -6.57 5.65
C GLY A 167 -21.36 -5.64 6.78
N ALA A 168 -22.29 -4.71 6.52
CA ALA A 168 -22.71 -3.71 7.51
C ALA A 168 -23.31 -4.32 8.76
N TRP A 169 -22.99 -3.69 9.88
CA TRP A 169 -23.60 -4.02 11.17
C TRP A 169 -25.12 -3.83 11.11
N THR A 170 -25.84 -4.83 11.57
CA THR A 170 -27.28 -4.76 11.90
C THR A 170 -27.52 -5.54 13.18
N GLU A 171 -28.55 -5.16 13.93
CA GLU A 171 -28.90 -5.82 15.18
C GLU A 171 -29.13 -7.33 14.98
N ASN A 172 -29.79 -7.71 13.87
CA ASN A 172 -30.04 -9.12 13.55
C ASN A 172 -28.74 -9.90 13.30
N LYS A 173 -27.81 -9.35 12.52
CA LYS A 173 -26.51 -9.98 12.30
C LYS A 173 -25.74 -10.16 13.60
N TYR A 174 -25.73 -9.12 14.44
CA TYR A 174 -25.05 -9.19 15.73
C TYR A 174 -25.66 -10.28 16.61
N LYS A 175 -27.01 -10.32 16.77
CA LYS A 175 -27.73 -11.33 17.56
C LYS A 175 -27.52 -12.76 17.04
N ASN A 176 -27.40 -12.93 15.72
CA ASN A 176 -27.20 -14.23 15.09
C ASN A 176 -25.72 -14.66 15.07
N GLY A 177 -24.79 -13.83 15.54
CA GLY A 177 -23.35 -14.13 15.46
C GLY A 177 -22.81 -14.16 14.04
N GLU A 178 -23.45 -13.46 13.10
CA GLU A 178 -23.00 -13.35 11.71
C GLU A 178 -21.76 -12.45 11.60
N SER A 179 -20.96 -12.65 10.54
CA SER A 179 -19.79 -11.83 10.28
C SER A 179 -20.16 -10.38 9.97
N ILE A 180 -19.60 -9.45 10.71
CA ILE A 180 -19.75 -7.99 10.54
C ILE A 180 -18.39 -7.43 10.16
N THR A 181 -18.30 -6.81 9.00
CA THR A 181 -17.05 -6.27 8.45
C THR A 181 -17.15 -4.79 8.08
N TYR A 182 -18.28 -4.15 8.39
CA TYR A 182 -18.56 -2.75 8.08
C TYR A 182 -19.45 -2.13 9.16
N PRO A 183 -19.25 -0.86 9.54
CA PRO A 183 -20.11 -0.20 10.52
C PRO A 183 -21.55 -0.07 10.01
N ARG A 184 -22.47 0.33 10.89
CA ARG A 184 -23.84 0.61 10.46
C ARG A 184 -23.87 1.62 9.33
N LEU A 185 -24.84 1.50 8.46
CA LEU A 185 -25.03 2.45 7.36
C LEU A 185 -25.59 3.78 7.88
N THR A 186 -25.12 4.88 7.32
CA THR A 186 -25.57 6.23 7.66
C THR A 186 -25.61 7.10 6.40
N THR A 187 -26.54 8.06 6.39
CA THR A 187 -26.60 9.09 5.35
C THR A 187 -25.80 10.35 5.71
N GLN A 188 -25.28 10.44 6.93
CA GLN A 188 -24.56 11.61 7.42
C GLN A 188 -23.08 11.56 6.99
N SER A 189 -22.58 12.64 6.41
CA SER A 189 -21.17 12.88 6.17
C SER A 189 -20.50 13.44 7.44
N GLY A 190 -19.22 13.10 7.66
CA GLY A 190 -18.49 13.52 8.87
C GLY A 190 -18.91 12.78 10.14
N ASP A 191 -19.57 11.65 9.97
CA ASP A 191 -19.99 10.74 11.02
C ASP A 191 -18.79 10.11 11.75
N ASN A 192 -19.05 9.68 12.99
CA ASN A 192 -18.08 8.97 13.83
C ASN A 192 -17.35 7.84 13.12
N ASN A 193 -18.01 7.14 12.20
CA ASN A 193 -17.46 5.97 11.50
C ASN A 193 -16.39 6.30 10.46
N PHE A 194 -16.37 7.51 9.93
CA PHE A 194 -15.52 7.89 8.78
C PHE A 194 -14.34 8.78 9.19
N ASN A 195 -13.61 8.32 10.20
CA ASN A 195 -12.37 8.93 10.64
C ASN A 195 -11.18 8.03 10.37
N THR A 196 -10.02 8.63 10.07
CA THR A 196 -8.78 7.88 9.92
C THR A 196 -8.49 7.09 11.20
N SER A 197 -8.53 5.77 11.11
CA SER A 197 -8.34 4.85 12.22
C SER A 197 -7.68 3.56 11.76
N ASP A 198 -7.21 2.76 12.68
CA ASP A 198 -6.67 1.43 12.41
C ASP A 198 -7.74 0.47 11.83
N TYR A 199 -9.02 0.72 12.10
CA TYR A 199 -10.13 0.00 11.45
C TYR A 199 -10.10 0.12 9.92
N TRP A 200 -9.79 1.29 9.38
CA TRP A 200 -9.72 1.54 7.95
C TRP A 200 -8.32 1.32 7.37
N MET A 201 -7.36 0.99 8.21
CA MET A 201 -5.99 0.79 7.79
C MET A 201 -5.79 -0.59 7.12
N TYR A 202 -4.93 -0.64 6.10
CA TYR A 202 -4.50 -1.89 5.49
C TYR A 202 -3.00 -1.85 5.16
N SER A 203 -2.37 -3.02 5.10
CA SER A 203 -0.97 -3.16 4.67
C SER A 203 -0.83 -2.95 3.17
N THR A 204 0.20 -2.21 2.77
CA THR A 204 0.59 -2.05 1.37
C THR A 204 1.68 -3.03 0.93
N ASP A 205 1.93 -4.07 1.72
CA ASP A 205 2.92 -5.09 1.41
C ASP A 205 2.56 -5.84 0.14
N ARG A 206 3.50 -5.91 -0.80
CA ARG A 206 3.30 -6.59 -2.08
C ARG A 206 4.60 -7.02 -2.73
N ILE A 207 4.47 -7.99 -3.61
CA ILE A 207 5.48 -8.41 -4.58
C ILE A 207 4.85 -8.34 -5.96
N ASP A 208 5.52 -7.68 -6.89
CA ASP A 208 5.07 -7.49 -8.27
C ASP A 208 6.01 -8.19 -9.24
N LEU A 209 5.47 -8.98 -10.19
CA LEU A 209 6.17 -9.36 -11.40
C LEU A 209 6.06 -8.20 -12.38
N SER A 210 7.03 -7.29 -12.26
CA SER A 210 6.97 -5.98 -12.89
C SER A 210 7.25 -6.04 -14.39
N ARG A 211 8.13 -6.96 -14.80
CA ARG A 211 8.51 -7.12 -16.21
C ARG A 211 8.97 -8.52 -16.51
N VAL A 212 8.55 -9.04 -17.68
CA VAL A 212 9.14 -10.22 -18.30
C VAL A 212 9.39 -9.89 -19.78
N GLN A 213 10.58 -10.17 -20.26
CA GLN A 213 10.96 -9.94 -21.67
C GLN A 213 11.65 -11.17 -22.22
N LEU A 214 11.19 -11.67 -23.35
CA LEU A 214 11.88 -12.65 -24.18
C LEU A 214 12.45 -11.95 -25.40
N THR A 215 13.73 -12.11 -25.62
CA THR A 215 14.49 -11.53 -26.72
C THR A 215 15.14 -12.62 -27.55
N TYR A 216 15.13 -12.44 -28.87
CA TYR A 216 15.86 -13.26 -29.80
C TYR A 216 16.83 -12.41 -30.60
N ASP A 217 18.11 -12.78 -30.55
CA ASP A 217 19.21 -12.15 -31.28
C ASP A 217 19.49 -12.93 -32.57
N PHE A 218 19.27 -12.34 -33.70
CA PHE A 218 19.61 -12.96 -34.98
C PHE A 218 21.12 -13.03 -35.15
N SER A 219 21.60 -14.17 -35.66
CA SER A 219 23.01 -14.38 -35.89
C SER A 219 23.57 -13.37 -36.92
N LYS A 220 24.73 -12.79 -36.60
CA LYS A 220 25.45 -11.88 -37.53
C LYS A 220 25.74 -12.50 -38.88
N SER A 221 25.89 -13.83 -38.93
CA SER A 221 26.13 -14.56 -40.18
C SER A 221 24.96 -14.47 -41.19
N LEU A 222 23.77 -14.06 -40.75
CA LEU A 222 22.64 -13.83 -41.65
C LEU A 222 22.77 -12.56 -42.50
N PHE A 223 23.62 -11.62 -42.09
CA PHE A 223 23.67 -10.29 -42.70
C PHE A 223 24.87 -10.11 -43.63
N GLY A 224 25.83 -11.00 -43.75
CA GLY A 224 27.04 -10.86 -44.57
C GLY A 224 27.94 -9.68 -44.15
N ASP A 225 29.23 -9.73 -44.50
CA ASP A 225 30.23 -8.77 -44.02
C ASP A 225 30.05 -7.33 -44.53
N ASN A 226 29.39 -7.14 -45.67
CA ASN A 226 29.14 -5.84 -46.30
C ASN A 226 27.71 -5.35 -46.17
N ALA A 227 26.91 -5.96 -45.31
CA ALA A 227 25.51 -5.56 -45.15
C ALA A 227 25.37 -4.23 -44.42
N LEU A 228 24.40 -3.43 -44.83
CA LEU A 228 24.02 -2.20 -44.13
C LEU A 228 23.51 -2.51 -42.71
N VAL A 229 22.83 -3.65 -42.53
CA VAL A 229 22.35 -4.12 -41.23
C VAL A 229 23.40 -5.05 -40.62
N LYS A 230 23.88 -4.69 -39.43
CA LYS A 230 24.92 -5.45 -38.68
C LYS A 230 24.35 -6.31 -37.56
N GLY A 231 23.12 -6.03 -37.17
CA GLY A 231 22.40 -6.81 -36.14
C GLY A 231 20.92 -6.57 -36.15
N LEU A 232 20.17 -7.60 -35.78
CA LEU A 232 18.74 -7.57 -35.60
C LEU A 232 18.38 -8.30 -34.31
N GLN A 233 17.59 -7.67 -33.48
CA GLN A 233 17.04 -8.24 -32.26
C GLN A 233 15.54 -8.03 -32.28
N VAL A 234 14.77 -9.08 -31.93
CA VAL A 234 13.31 -9.00 -31.78
C VAL A 234 12.96 -9.39 -30.36
N TYR A 235 12.03 -8.68 -29.74
CA TYR A 235 11.60 -8.97 -28.38
C TYR A 235 10.09 -8.87 -28.19
N VAL A 236 9.61 -9.63 -27.21
CA VAL A 236 8.27 -9.52 -26.63
C VAL A 236 8.43 -9.17 -25.15
N ASN A 237 7.75 -8.16 -24.70
CA ASN A 237 7.80 -7.69 -23.32
C ASN A 237 6.39 -7.60 -22.74
N GLY A 238 6.22 -8.09 -21.51
CA GLY A 238 5.04 -7.89 -20.68
C GLY A 238 5.40 -7.08 -19.43
N SER A 239 4.55 -6.14 -19.05
CA SER A 239 4.73 -5.30 -17.86
C SER A 239 3.52 -5.36 -16.94
N SER A 240 3.74 -5.21 -15.63
CA SER A 240 2.72 -5.26 -14.57
C SER A 240 1.89 -6.55 -14.60
N LEU A 241 2.59 -7.72 -14.73
CA LEU A 241 1.96 -8.99 -15.06
C LEU A 241 1.23 -9.64 -13.90
N LEU A 242 1.77 -9.50 -12.69
CA LEU A 242 1.22 -10.13 -11.48
C LEU A 242 1.55 -9.29 -10.25
N THR A 243 0.58 -9.14 -9.36
CA THR A 243 0.76 -8.61 -8.00
C THR A 243 0.34 -9.66 -6.98
N ILE A 244 1.20 -9.96 -6.03
CA ILE A 244 0.94 -10.80 -4.86
C ILE A 244 0.90 -9.89 -3.65
N ALA A 245 -0.27 -9.75 -3.02
CA ALA A 245 -0.51 -8.93 -1.85
C ALA A 245 -1.71 -9.46 -1.08
N GLY A 246 -1.70 -9.33 0.25
CA GLY A 246 -2.84 -9.69 1.10
C GLY A 246 -4.08 -8.83 0.78
N GLU A 247 -3.87 -7.54 0.60
CA GLU A 247 -4.92 -6.55 0.29
C GLU A 247 -4.94 -6.18 -1.21
N ARG A 248 -4.64 -7.15 -2.08
CA ARG A 248 -4.56 -6.95 -3.54
C ARG A 248 -5.82 -6.28 -4.11
N LYS A 249 -7.01 -6.75 -3.70
CA LYS A 249 -8.28 -6.19 -4.17
C LYS A 249 -8.42 -4.70 -3.84
N GLN A 250 -7.96 -4.29 -2.67
CA GLN A 250 -7.96 -2.89 -2.26
C GLN A 250 -6.95 -2.07 -3.06
N MET A 251 -5.76 -2.60 -3.30
CA MET A 251 -4.70 -1.92 -4.06
C MET A 251 -5.05 -1.75 -5.55
N GLU A 252 -5.70 -2.75 -6.15
CA GLU A 252 -6.13 -2.73 -7.55
C GLU A 252 -7.43 -1.93 -7.78
N ARG A 253 -8.14 -1.57 -6.71
CA ARG A 253 -9.40 -0.84 -6.76
C ARG A 253 -9.15 0.65 -6.95
N ASN A 254 -9.11 1.09 -8.18
CA ASN A 254 -8.92 2.50 -8.55
C ASN A 254 -10.27 3.20 -8.73
N VAL A 255 -10.90 3.60 -7.63
CA VAL A 255 -12.16 4.33 -7.68
C VAL A 255 -11.88 5.78 -8.09
N GLY A 256 -12.43 6.18 -9.24
CA GLY A 256 -12.25 7.54 -9.77
C GLY A 256 -10.93 7.77 -10.51
N SER A 257 -10.13 6.74 -10.77
CA SER A 257 -8.90 6.82 -11.56
C SER A 257 -8.82 5.70 -12.60
N ALA A 258 -7.82 5.74 -13.48
CA ALA A 258 -7.61 4.69 -14.46
C ALA A 258 -7.24 3.36 -13.77
N PRO A 259 -7.83 2.22 -14.19
CA PRO A 259 -7.49 0.92 -13.63
C PRO A 259 -6.03 0.56 -13.94
N GLN A 260 -5.45 -0.28 -13.10
CA GLN A 260 -4.14 -0.86 -13.40
C GLN A 260 -4.26 -1.78 -14.62
N THR A 261 -3.37 -1.59 -15.58
CA THR A 261 -3.37 -2.35 -16.82
C THR A 261 -2.09 -3.17 -16.94
N ARG A 262 -2.22 -4.36 -17.52
CA ARG A 262 -1.08 -5.11 -18.04
C ARG A 262 -0.80 -4.62 -19.44
N SER A 263 0.47 -4.45 -19.77
CA SER A 263 0.87 -4.06 -21.12
C SER A 263 1.76 -5.12 -21.76
N PHE A 264 1.56 -5.31 -23.07
CA PHE A 264 2.37 -6.20 -23.88
C PHE A 264 2.90 -5.40 -25.08
N THR A 265 4.19 -5.56 -25.34
CA THR A 265 4.88 -4.85 -26.42
C THR A 265 5.70 -5.84 -27.24
N ILE A 266 5.61 -5.73 -28.54
CA ILE A 266 6.51 -6.40 -29.47
C ILE A 266 7.37 -5.32 -30.12
N GLY A 267 8.68 -5.55 -30.20
CA GLY A 267 9.59 -4.59 -30.77
C GLY A 267 10.76 -5.26 -31.48
N ALA A 268 11.43 -4.49 -32.30
CA ALA A 268 12.68 -4.87 -32.97
C ALA A 268 13.71 -3.77 -32.80
N LYS A 269 14.98 -4.16 -32.66
CA LYS A 269 16.15 -3.29 -32.67
C LYS A 269 17.01 -3.69 -33.86
N VAL A 270 17.34 -2.73 -34.70
CA VAL A 270 18.23 -2.91 -35.86
C VAL A 270 19.51 -2.12 -35.60
N GLU A 271 20.65 -2.76 -35.84
CA GLU A 271 21.98 -2.14 -35.75
C GLU A 271 22.53 -2.00 -37.17
N PHE A 272 22.98 -0.78 -37.53
CA PHE A 272 23.52 -0.44 -38.84
C PHE A 272 25.04 -0.28 -38.83
#